data_ed6402b5b2baf62d5c0dc7254a8c09aa
#
_entry.id   ed6402b5b2baf62d5c0dc7254a8c09aa
#
_cell.length_a   1.000
_cell.length_b   1.000
_cell.length_c   1.000
_cell.angle_alpha   90.00
_cell.angle_beta   90.00
_cell.angle_gamma   90.00
#
_symmetry.space_group_name_H-M   'P 1'
#
loop_
_entity.id
_entity.type
_entity.pdbx_description
1 polymer ?
#
loop_
_entity_poly.entity_id
_entity_poly.type
_entity_poly.pdbx_seq_one_letter_code
_entity_poly.pdbx_strand_id
1 'polypeptide(L)'
;SFENVPVILSTSIPSLETYKNVKSKKYNLTKLNKRYKDFSLPYAEIINLSLTKKSKNIWLDTKTLNLVKKYLDKGDQVLFFLNRRGFAPFMICKVCGYKLECPNCSIFLTFHRHINRAMCHHCGHKTQIKNKCKNFDSNCDFQMYGPGVEKIFTELKQIFPQKKIKILSSDFLT
;
A
#
# COMPACT_ATOMS: atom_id res chain seq x y z
N SER A 1 -8.01 -35.99 -1.06
CA SER A 1 -6.86 -35.92 -0.15
C SER A 1 -6.11 -37.23 -0.20
N PHE A 2 -4.79 -37.20 -0.12
CA PHE A 2 -3.93 -38.40 -0.10
C PHE A 2 -4.17 -39.23 1.18
N GLU A 3 -4.72 -38.65 2.22
CA GLU A 3 -4.87 -39.30 3.55
C GLU A 3 -6.32 -39.65 3.89
N ASN A 4 -7.24 -39.56 2.94
CA ASN A 4 -8.64 -39.89 3.12
C ASN A 4 -9.36 -39.21 4.29
N VAL A 5 -8.91 -38.01 4.68
CA VAL A 5 -9.48 -37.20 5.73
C VAL A 5 -10.38 -36.09 5.15
N PRO A 6 -11.48 -35.71 5.84
CA PRO A 6 -12.30 -34.60 5.40
C PRO A 6 -11.55 -33.29 5.49
N VAL A 7 -11.69 -32.44 4.48
CA VAL A 7 -11.04 -31.12 4.41
C VAL A 7 -12.09 -30.04 4.32
N ILE A 8 -11.98 -29.01 5.16
CA ILE A 8 -12.83 -27.82 5.12
C ILE A 8 -11.97 -26.63 4.67
N LEU A 9 -12.37 -25.99 3.56
CA LEU A 9 -11.77 -24.77 3.06
C LEU A 9 -12.66 -23.59 3.52
N SER A 10 -12.12 -22.72 4.38
CA SER A 10 -12.84 -21.54 4.87
C SER A 10 -12.22 -20.28 4.26
N THR A 11 -13.04 -19.43 3.65
CA THR A 11 -12.62 -18.17 3.05
C THR A 11 -13.80 -17.21 2.90
N SER A 12 -13.53 -15.89 2.94
CA SER A 12 -14.51 -14.88 2.57
C SER A 12 -14.56 -14.64 1.06
N ILE A 13 -13.45 -14.90 0.35
CA ILE A 13 -13.32 -14.75 -1.11
C ILE A 13 -12.62 -16.00 -1.64
N PRO A 14 -13.35 -16.95 -2.26
CA PRO A 14 -12.72 -18.14 -2.81
C PRO A 14 -11.90 -17.83 -4.06
N SER A 15 -10.87 -18.63 -4.32
CA SER A 15 -10.16 -18.59 -5.60
C SER A 15 -11.10 -19.03 -6.74
N LEU A 16 -10.74 -18.69 -7.98
CA LEU A 16 -11.52 -19.07 -9.16
C LEU A 16 -11.64 -20.59 -9.31
N GLU A 17 -10.58 -21.33 -8.97
CA GLU A 17 -10.56 -22.80 -9.00
C GLU A 17 -11.52 -23.39 -7.96
N THR A 18 -11.49 -22.88 -6.73
CA THR A 18 -12.41 -23.29 -5.66
C THR A 18 -13.85 -23.00 -6.06
N TYR A 19 -14.12 -21.80 -6.61
CA TYR A 19 -15.44 -21.42 -7.08
C TYR A 19 -15.93 -22.33 -8.23
N LYS A 20 -15.06 -22.67 -9.18
CA LYS A 20 -15.36 -23.61 -10.26
C LYS A 20 -15.69 -25.00 -9.71
N ASN A 21 -14.91 -25.51 -8.74
CA ASN A 21 -15.15 -26.80 -8.11
C ASN A 21 -16.49 -26.85 -7.36
N VAL A 22 -16.89 -25.75 -6.73
CA VAL A 22 -18.23 -25.63 -6.13
C VAL A 22 -19.32 -25.66 -7.20
N LYS A 23 -19.18 -24.87 -8.29
CA LYS A 23 -20.15 -24.87 -9.39
C LYS A 23 -20.31 -26.22 -10.07
N SER A 24 -19.24 -26.96 -10.24
CA SER A 24 -19.23 -28.30 -10.80
C SER A 24 -19.68 -29.41 -9.81
N LYS A 25 -20.11 -29.02 -8.60
CA LYS A 25 -20.53 -29.95 -7.51
C LYS A 25 -19.43 -30.89 -7.03
N LYS A 26 -18.16 -30.59 -7.32
CA LYS A 26 -17.00 -31.32 -6.81
C LYS A 26 -16.78 -31.06 -5.32
N TYR A 27 -17.10 -29.84 -4.87
CA TYR A 27 -17.05 -29.41 -3.47
C TYR A 27 -18.45 -29.02 -3.00
N ASN A 28 -18.78 -29.39 -1.76
CA ASN A 28 -19.98 -28.89 -1.10
C ASN A 28 -19.76 -27.46 -0.64
N LEU A 29 -20.79 -26.62 -0.70
CA LEU A 29 -20.75 -25.23 -0.25
C LEU A 29 -21.67 -25.05 0.95
N THR A 30 -21.07 -24.56 2.04
CA THR A 30 -21.81 -23.99 3.17
C THR A 30 -21.59 -22.50 3.21
N LYS A 31 -22.65 -21.70 3.13
CA LYS A 31 -22.57 -20.24 3.09
C LYS A 31 -23.09 -19.65 4.40
N LEU A 32 -22.22 -18.92 5.10
CA LEU A 32 -22.59 -18.18 6.29
C LEU A 32 -23.02 -16.76 5.88
N ASN A 33 -24.34 -16.54 5.81
CA ASN A 33 -24.91 -15.28 5.31
C ASN A 33 -25.08 -14.21 6.40
N LYS A 34 -25.04 -14.61 7.67
CA LYS A 34 -25.22 -13.69 8.80
C LYS A 34 -23.88 -13.41 9.48
N ARG A 35 -23.66 -12.17 9.85
CA ARG A 35 -22.54 -11.79 10.71
C ARG A 35 -22.83 -12.20 12.16
N TYR A 36 -21.77 -12.46 12.90
CA TYR A 36 -21.89 -12.70 14.33
C TYR A 36 -22.54 -11.49 15.02
N LYS A 37 -23.55 -11.71 15.83
CA LYS A 37 -24.35 -10.68 16.53
C LYS A 37 -24.94 -9.60 15.62
N ASP A 38 -25.25 -9.89 14.37
CA ASP A 38 -25.87 -8.96 13.39
C ASP A 38 -25.16 -7.61 13.23
N PHE A 39 -23.83 -7.57 13.45
CA PHE A 39 -23.05 -6.36 13.24
C PHE A 39 -23.18 -5.83 11.81
N SER A 40 -23.51 -4.54 11.69
CA SER A 40 -23.53 -3.84 10.43
C SER A 40 -22.12 -3.64 9.87
N LEU A 41 -22.02 -3.46 8.55
CA LEU A 41 -20.77 -3.03 7.93
C LEU A 41 -20.44 -1.59 8.37
N PRO A 42 -19.15 -1.26 8.54
CA PRO A 42 -18.78 0.12 8.78
C PRO A 42 -19.21 0.99 7.60
N TYR A 43 -19.55 2.22 7.89
CA TYR A 43 -19.81 3.21 6.85
C TYR A 43 -18.54 3.43 6.01
N ALA A 44 -18.67 3.39 4.70
CA ALA A 44 -17.57 3.62 3.77
C ALA A 44 -17.91 4.80 2.85
N GLU A 45 -16.96 5.72 2.69
CA GLU A 45 -17.07 6.85 1.79
C GLU A 45 -15.90 6.84 0.79
N ILE A 46 -16.22 7.08 -0.49
CA ILE A 46 -15.21 7.18 -1.55
C ILE A 46 -14.92 8.66 -1.80
N ILE A 47 -13.65 9.06 -1.68
CA ILE A 47 -13.20 10.41 -1.99
C ILE A 47 -12.50 10.40 -3.35
N ASN A 48 -13.05 11.13 -4.32
CA ASN A 48 -12.44 11.28 -5.64
C ASN A 48 -11.33 12.35 -5.58
N LEU A 49 -10.09 11.90 -5.55
CA LEU A 49 -8.92 12.79 -5.46
C LEU A 49 -8.69 13.65 -6.72
N SER A 50 -9.31 13.32 -7.86
CA SER A 50 -9.21 14.14 -9.08
C SER A 50 -9.99 15.44 -8.95
N LEU A 51 -11.03 15.45 -8.11
CA LEU A 51 -11.90 16.60 -7.91
C LEU A 51 -11.45 17.49 -6.73
N THR A 52 -10.46 17.06 -5.96
CA THR A 52 -9.96 17.80 -4.80
C THR A 52 -8.79 18.69 -5.19
N LYS A 53 -8.80 19.97 -4.74
CA LYS A 53 -7.65 20.86 -4.89
C LYS A 53 -6.50 20.32 -4.05
N LYS A 54 -5.47 19.81 -4.70
CA LYS A 54 -4.24 19.37 -4.04
C LYS A 54 -3.36 20.59 -3.76
N SER A 55 -2.91 20.75 -2.53
CA SER A 55 -1.76 21.59 -2.24
C SER A 55 -0.52 20.97 -2.89
N LYS A 56 0.38 21.79 -3.46
CA LYS A 56 1.50 21.32 -4.30
C LYS A 56 2.40 20.24 -3.68
N ASN A 57 2.38 20.04 -2.38
CA ASN A 57 3.29 19.12 -1.67
C ASN A 57 2.57 18.14 -0.71
N ILE A 58 1.24 18.11 -0.68
CA ILE A 58 0.46 17.26 0.24
C ILE A 58 -0.30 16.23 -0.56
N TRP A 59 -0.18 14.96 -0.18
CA TRP A 59 -0.89 13.82 -0.80
C TRP A 59 -2.27 13.60 -0.20
N LEU A 60 -2.44 13.97 1.06
CA LEU A 60 -3.72 13.86 1.75
C LEU A 60 -4.61 15.05 1.38
N ASP A 61 -5.83 14.76 0.94
CA ASP A 61 -6.80 15.78 0.59
C ASP A 61 -7.42 16.42 1.85
N THR A 62 -7.94 17.64 1.68
CA THR A 62 -8.52 18.43 2.78
C THR A 62 -9.70 17.74 3.45
N LYS A 63 -10.54 17.01 2.69
CA LYS A 63 -11.70 16.31 3.25
C LYS A 63 -11.26 15.19 4.19
N THR A 64 -10.26 14.38 3.76
CA THR A 64 -9.64 13.35 4.60
C THR A 64 -9.05 13.96 5.87
N LEU A 65 -8.29 15.06 5.76
CA LEU A 65 -7.67 15.72 6.91
C LEU A 65 -8.70 16.26 7.90
N ASN A 66 -9.81 16.84 7.42
CA ASN A 66 -10.90 17.31 8.26
C ASN A 66 -11.59 16.16 9.01
N LEU A 67 -11.80 15.02 8.34
CA LEU A 67 -12.33 13.81 8.99
C LEU A 67 -11.38 13.30 10.07
N VAL A 68 -10.09 13.20 9.76
CA VAL A 68 -9.06 12.79 10.74
C VAL A 68 -9.09 13.69 11.96
N LYS A 69 -9.08 15.01 11.75
CA LYS A 69 -9.14 15.98 12.84
C LYS A 69 -10.40 15.78 13.71
N LYS A 70 -11.56 15.63 13.07
CA LYS A 70 -12.84 15.41 13.76
C LYS A 70 -12.80 14.20 14.70
N TYR A 71 -12.21 13.08 14.26
CA TYR A 71 -12.11 11.87 15.08
C TYR A 71 -11.02 11.99 16.16
N LEU A 72 -9.89 12.58 15.85
CA LEU A 72 -8.83 12.83 16.84
C LEU A 72 -9.27 13.80 17.95
N ASP A 73 -10.12 14.79 17.64
CA ASP A 73 -10.67 15.72 18.63
C ASP A 73 -11.70 15.06 19.57
N LYS A 74 -12.31 13.94 19.13
CA LYS A 74 -13.18 13.10 19.96
C LYS A 74 -12.39 12.11 20.86
N GLY A 75 -11.07 12.03 20.71
CA GLY A 75 -10.25 11.05 21.39
C GLY A 75 -10.16 9.70 20.69
N ASP A 76 -10.72 9.58 19.50
CA ASP A 76 -10.66 8.35 18.70
C ASP A 76 -9.28 8.13 18.07
N GLN A 77 -9.01 6.87 17.66
CA GLN A 77 -7.82 6.50 16.91
C GLN A 77 -8.14 6.45 15.41
N VAL A 78 -7.16 6.83 14.59
CA VAL A 78 -7.28 6.81 13.13
C VAL A 78 -6.18 5.91 12.55
N LEU A 79 -6.57 4.98 11.66
CA LEU A 79 -5.67 4.12 10.93
C LEU A 79 -5.62 4.55 9.45
N PHE A 80 -4.41 4.88 8.98
CA PHE A 80 -4.14 5.03 7.55
C PHE A 80 -3.60 3.70 7.01
N PHE A 81 -4.35 3.07 6.12
CA PHE A 81 -3.89 1.86 5.47
C PHE A 81 -3.40 2.17 4.05
N LEU A 82 -2.10 1.93 3.83
CA LEU A 82 -1.48 2.06 2.51
C LEU A 82 -0.84 0.72 2.13
N ASN A 83 -1.29 0.15 1.02
CA ASN A 83 -0.67 -1.05 0.46
C ASN A 83 0.59 -0.70 -0.37
N ARG A 84 1.42 0.24 0.11
CA ARG A 84 2.64 0.72 -0.55
C ARG A 84 3.73 1.02 0.48
N ARG A 85 4.77 0.18 0.49
CA ARG A 85 5.92 0.31 1.38
C ARG A 85 6.85 1.47 0.98
N GLY A 86 7.73 1.88 1.89
CA GLY A 86 8.78 2.86 1.68
C GLY A 86 8.30 4.30 1.58
N PHE A 87 9.24 5.20 1.22
CA PHE A 87 8.98 6.63 1.05
C PHE A 87 8.27 6.94 -0.28
N ALA A 88 8.74 6.32 -1.38
CA ALA A 88 8.15 6.45 -2.70
C ALA A 88 8.15 5.11 -3.41
N PRO A 89 6.97 4.64 -3.89
CA PRO A 89 6.85 3.33 -4.54
C PRO A 89 7.52 3.26 -5.91
N PHE A 90 7.83 4.40 -6.53
CA PHE A 90 8.48 4.46 -7.82
C PHE A 90 9.58 5.52 -7.85
N MET A 91 10.60 5.23 -8.63
CA MET A 91 11.58 6.21 -9.07
C MET A 91 11.46 6.36 -10.57
N ILE A 92 11.16 7.55 -11.03
CA ILE A 92 10.92 7.86 -12.44
C ILE A 92 11.97 8.85 -12.91
N CYS A 93 12.60 8.57 -14.03
CA CYS A 93 13.48 9.52 -14.70
C CYS A 93 12.64 10.67 -15.28
N LYS A 94 12.95 11.92 -14.90
CA LYS A 94 12.24 13.11 -15.39
C LYS A 94 12.43 13.33 -16.91
N VAL A 95 13.54 12.84 -17.43
CA VAL A 95 13.89 13.06 -18.84
C VAL A 95 13.12 12.12 -19.78
N CYS A 96 13.07 10.82 -19.45
CA CYS A 96 12.50 9.82 -20.34
C CYS A 96 11.33 9.00 -19.76
N GLY A 97 10.92 9.26 -18.52
CA GLY A 97 9.85 8.50 -17.86
C GLY A 97 10.24 7.07 -17.45
N TYR A 98 11.51 6.65 -17.65
CA TYR A 98 11.96 5.32 -17.25
C TYR A 98 11.76 5.11 -15.76
N LYS A 99 11.09 4.01 -15.39
CA LYS A 99 10.92 3.59 -14.01
C LYS A 99 12.08 2.68 -13.61
N LEU A 100 12.69 2.95 -12.45
CA LEU A 100 13.83 2.18 -12.00
C LEU A 100 13.41 0.75 -11.63
N GLU A 101 13.89 -0.22 -12.41
CA GLU A 101 13.57 -1.64 -12.29
C GLU A 101 14.69 -2.40 -11.55
N CYS A 102 14.28 -3.49 -10.91
CA CYS A 102 15.21 -4.44 -10.31
C CYS A 102 15.94 -5.22 -11.39
N PRO A 103 17.28 -5.31 -11.36
CA PRO A 103 18.04 -6.07 -12.36
C PRO A 103 17.78 -7.58 -12.29
N ASN A 104 17.31 -8.09 -11.15
CA ASN A 104 17.14 -9.54 -10.93
C ASN A 104 15.73 -10.05 -11.29
N CYS A 105 14.70 -9.22 -11.19
CA CYS A 105 13.31 -9.68 -11.35
C CYS A 105 12.40 -8.67 -12.05
N SER A 106 12.95 -7.59 -12.60
CA SER A 106 12.24 -6.55 -13.38
C SER A 106 11.07 -5.85 -12.66
N ILE A 107 10.90 -6.06 -11.35
CA ILE A 107 9.91 -5.33 -10.54
C ILE A 107 10.46 -3.94 -10.22
N PHE A 108 9.60 -2.94 -10.11
CA PHE A 108 10.00 -1.58 -9.79
C PHE A 108 10.60 -1.49 -8.39
N LEU A 109 11.73 -0.80 -8.29
CA LEU A 109 12.40 -0.55 -7.03
C LEU A 109 11.67 0.53 -6.23
N THR A 110 11.56 0.31 -4.93
CA THR A 110 11.00 1.25 -3.95
C THR A 110 12.12 1.98 -3.23
N PHE A 111 12.03 3.30 -3.15
CA PHE A 111 13.01 4.08 -2.40
C PHE A 111 12.70 4.12 -0.91
N HIS A 112 13.69 3.79 -0.09
CA HIS A 112 13.65 3.88 1.37
C HIS A 112 14.55 5.01 1.86
N ARG A 113 13.93 6.07 2.37
CA ARG A 113 14.65 7.29 2.76
C ARG A 113 15.60 7.05 3.94
N HIS A 114 15.19 6.24 4.92
CA HIS A 114 15.97 5.98 6.13
C HIS A 114 17.31 5.27 5.86
N ILE A 115 17.38 4.42 4.81
CA ILE A 115 18.62 3.76 4.38
C ILE A 115 19.23 4.41 3.14
N ASN A 116 18.59 5.43 2.57
CA ASN A 116 18.99 6.12 1.33
C ASN A 116 19.31 5.17 0.17
N ARG A 117 18.48 4.13 0.00
CA ARG A 117 18.65 3.11 -1.06
C ARG A 117 17.32 2.76 -1.72
N ALA A 118 17.41 2.31 -2.96
CA ALA A 118 16.31 1.65 -3.65
C ALA A 118 16.36 0.14 -3.38
N MET A 119 15.21 -0.45 -3.04
CA MET A 119 15.09 -1.86 -2.67
C MET A 119 13.97 -2.54 -3.44
N CYS A 120 14.22 -3.77 -3.84
CA CYS A 120 13.22 -4.66 -4.40
C CYS A 120 12.55 -5.46 -3.26
N HIS A 121 11.25 -5.30 -3.08
CA HIS A 121 10.50 -6.06 -2.06
C HIS A 121 10.16 -7.50 -2.48
N HIS A 122 10.51 -7.90 -3.69
CA HIS A 122 10.33 -9.27 -4.15
C HIS A 122 11.57 -10.14 -3.89
N CYS A 123 12.75 -9.69 -4.35
CA CYS A 123 14.00 -10.48 -4.26
C CYS A 123 15.00 -9.92 -3.23
N GLY A 124 14.67 -8.81 -2.54
CA GLY A 124 15.55 -8.21 -1.53
C GLY A 124 16.75 -7.42 -2.10
N HIS A 125 16.91 -7.33 -3.44
CA HIS A 125 17.99 -6.57 -4.05
C HIS A 125 17.99 -5.10 -3.58
N LYS A 126 19.16 -4.61 -3.17
CA LYS A 126 19.35 -3.22 -2.71
C LYS A 126 20.40 -2.54 -3.58
N THR A 127 20.12 -1.31 -4.01
CA THR A 127 21.07 -0.54 -4.82
C THR A 127 21.04 0.93 -4.43
N GLN A 128 22.17 1.60 -4.61
CA GLN A 128 22.20 3.06 -4.58
C GLN A 128 21.61 3.61 -5.86
N ILE A 129 21.00 4.80 -5.75
CA ILE A 129 20.45 5.48 -6.91
C ILE A 129 21.63 6.09 -7.69
N LYS A 130 21.85 5.58 -8.89
CA LYS A 130 22.80 6.16 -9.84
C LYS A 130 22.04 7.12 -10.74
N ASN A 131 22.65 8.26 -11.07
CA ASN A 131 22.09 9.25 -12.00
C ASN A 131 22.16 8.79 -13.47
N LYS A 132 21.98 7.48 -13.70
CA LYS A 132 21.99 6.87 -15.02
C LYS A 132 20.77 5.98 -15.18
N CYS A 133 20.07 6.08 -16.29
CA CYS A 133 19.01 5.15 -16.66
C CYS A 133 19.37 4.37 -17.95
N LYS A 134 18.64 3.32 -18.24
CA LYS A 134 18.89 2.47 -19.43
C LYS A 134 18.82 3.24 -20.75
N ASN A 135 18.09 4.34 -20.81
CA ASN A 135 17.82 5.06 -22.05
C ASN A 135 18.79 6.22 -22.31
N PHE A 136 19.58 6.62 -21.29
CA PHE A 136 20.52 7.74 -21.39
C PHE A 136 21.76 7.47 -20.53
N ASP A 137 22.94 7.64 -21.11
CA ASP A 137 24.22 7.43 -20.41
C ASP A 137 24.63 8.56 -19.47
N SER A 138 23.97 9.72 -19.54
CA SER A 138 24.33 10.89 -18.76
C SER A 138 23.12 11.70 -18.28
N ASN A 139 23.23 12.28 -17.09
CA ASN A 139 22.31 13.26 -16.50
C ASN A 139 20.84 12.84 -16.36
N CYS A 140 20.60 11.63 -15.88
CA CYS A 140 19.26 11.23 -15.47
C CYS A 140 18.93 11.78 -14.09
N ASP A 141 17.87 12.54 -13.99
CA ASP A 141 17.29 13.01 -12.74
C ASP A 141 16.12 12.11 -12.35
N PHE A 142 16.35 11.24 -11.37
CA PHE A 142 15.30 10.38 -10.84
C PHE A 142 14.46 11.11 -9.81
N GLN A 143 13.18 11.23 -10.09
CA GLN A 143 12.20 11.77 -9.16
C GLN A 143 11.47 10.63 -8.43
N MET A 144 11.32 10.80 -7.12
CA MET A 144 10.46 9.96 -6.30
C MET A 144 8.99 10.26 -6.60
N TYR A 145 8.23 9.26 -6.99
CA TYR A 145 6.84 9.42 -7.38
C TYR A 145 5.90 8.56 -6.56
N GLY A 146 4.80 9.17 -6.12
CA GLY A 146 3.75 8.54 -5.32
C GLY A 146 3.97 8.62 -3.81
N PRO A 147 2.92 8.44 -3.03
CA PRO A 147 2.98 8.39 -1.58
C PRO A 147 3.24 6.95 -1.11
N GLY A 148 4.34 6.74 -0.40
CA GLY A 148 4.56 5.56 0.42
C GLY A 148 4.23 5.86 1.89
N VAL A 149 4.26 4.83 2.73
CA VAL A 149 3.94 4.94 4.17
C VAL A 149 4.81 6.00 4.86
N GLU A 150 6.11 6.01 4.59
CA GLU A 150 7.05 6.96 5.20
C GLU A 150 6.75 8.42 4.81
N LYS A 151 6.29 8.66 3.57
CA LYS A 151 5.94 10.00 3.10
C LYS A 151 4.67 10.50 3.76
N ILE A 152 3.63 9.67 3.82
CA ILE A 152 2.38 10.00 4.53
C ILE A 152 2.64 10.22 6.01
N PHE A 153 3.51 9.40 6.64
CA PHE A 153 3.92 9.62 8.03
C PHE A 153 4.56 10.99 8.24
N THR A 154 5.46 11.41 7.34
CA THR A 154 6.12 12.72 7.41
C THR A 154 5.09 13.84 7.28
N GLU A 155 4.14 13.74 6.35
CA GLU A 155 3.05 14.71 6.18
C GLU A 155 2.17 14.80 7.43
N LEU A 156 1.75 13.66 7.96
CA LEU A 156 0.92 13.61 9.17
C LEU A 156 1.63 14.21 10.39
N LYS A 157 2.95 13.99 10.53
CA LYS A 157 3.75 14.62 11.59
C LYS A 157 3.82 16.14 11.48
N GLN A 158 3.87 16.67 10.26
CA GLN A 158 3.84 18.12 10.02
C GLN A 158 2.45 18.73 10.31
N ILE A 159 1.37 18.01 9.94
CA ILE A 159 -0.01 18.49 10.10
C ILE A 159 -0.50 18.33 11.55
N PHE A 160 -0.10 17.24 12.22
CA PHE A 160 -0.51 16.91 13.60
C PHE A 160 0.72 16.71 14.52
N PRO A 161 1.54 17.74 14.76
CA PRO A 161 2.81 17.61 15.48
C PRO A 161 2.65 17.12 16.92
N GLN A 162 1.52 17.44 17.57
CA GLN A 162 1.22 17.05 18.95
C GLN A 162 0.65 15.64 19.10
N LYS A 163 0.30 14.98 17.98
CA LYS A 163 -0.31 13.64 18.04
C LYS A 163 0.75 12.54 17.96
N LYS A 164 0.53 11.46 18.71
CA LYS A 164 1.39 10.27 18.65
C LYS A 164 1.06 9.46 17.41
N ILE A 165 2.01 9.38 16.47
CA ILE A 165 1.86 8.66 15.22
C ILE A 165 2.90 7.53 15.18
N LYS A 166 2.47 6.32 14.79
CA LYS A 166 3.33 5.15 14.62
C LYS A 166 3.16 4.56 13.22
N ILE A 167 4.26 4.06 12.65
CA ILE A 167 4.22 3.24 11.44
C ILE A 167 4.17 1.77 11.86
N LEU A 168 3.27 1.01 11.24
CA LEU A 168 3.20 -0.44 11.34
C LEU A 168 3.56 -1.01 9.96
N SER A 169 4.76 -1.49 9.81
CA SER A 169 5.20 -2.23 8.61
C SER A 169 6.26 -3.24 9.00
N SER A 170 6.43 -4.29 8.19
CA SER A 170 7.46 -5.31 8.41
C SER A 170 8.88 -4.73 8.43
N ASP A 171 9.11 -3.57 7.85
CA ASP A 171 10.42 -2.92 7.78
C ASP A 171 10.80 -2.21 9.10
N PHE A 172 9.83 -2.02 10.01
CA PHE A 172 9.97 -1.32 11.29
C PHE A 172 9.63 -2.18 12.51
N LEU A 173 9.30 -3.46 12.32
CA LEU A 173 8.93 -4.41 13.38
C LEU A 173 10.09 -5.31 13.81
N THR A 174 11.33 -4.90 13.56
CA THR A 174 12.55 -5.57 14.06
C THR A 174 13.00 -4.99 15.40
#